data_acc974465784395ce1b8d3572b5d712e
#
_entry.id   acc974465784395ce1b8d3572b5d712e
#
_cell.length_a   1.000
_cell.length_b   1.000
_cell.length_c   1.000
_cell.angle_alpha   90.00
_cell.angle_beta   90.00
_cell.angle_gamma   90.00
#
_symmetry.space_group_name_H-M   'P 1'
#
loop_
_entity.id
_entity.type
_entity.pdbx_description
1 polymer ?
#
loop_
_entity_poly.entity_id
_entity_poly.type
_entity_poly.pdbx_seq_one_letter_code
_entity_poly.pdbx_strand_id
1 'polypeptide(L)'
;MATEVRVPTLGESVTEATVATWFKKPGDQVAVDDMLCELETDKVTVEVPSPVAGTLAEIVAAEGATVNAEALLAQINEGAAAS
;
A
#
# COMPACT_ATOMS: atom_id res chain seq x y z
N MET A 1 6.81 -5.21 -15.13
CA MET A 1 7.48 -4.10 -14.44
C MET A 1 6.85 -3.90 -13.08
N ALA A 2 7.65 -3.51 -12.12
CA ALA A 2 7.12 -3.32 -10.76
C ALA A 2 6.75 -1.86 -10.53
N THR A 3 5.59 -1.65 -9.94
CA THR A 3 5.13 -0.33 -9.55
C THR A 3 5.19 -0.23 -8.03
N GLU A 4 5.76 0.84 -7.54
CA GLU A 4 5.85 1.04 -6.11
C GLU A 4 4.54 1.58 -5.55
N VAL A 5 4.11 1.01 -4.45
CA VAL A 5 2.98 1.53 -3.69
C VAL A 5 3.55 2.30 -2.50
N ARG A 6 3.25 3.58 -2.46
CA ARG A 6 3.79 4.46 -1.42
C ARG A 6 2.68 5.02 -0.57
N VAL A 7 3.06 5.46 0.62
CA VAL A 7 2.13 6.11 1.53
C VAL A 7 1.62 7.39 0.88
N PRO A 8 0.30 7.59 0.81
CA PRO A 8 -0.24 8.83 0.26
C PRO A 8 0.01 10.00 1.21
N THR A 9 -0.27 11.20 0.74
CA THR A 9 -0.15 12.37 1.59
C THR A 9 -1.08 12.24 2.78
N LEU A 10 -0.53 12.32 3.97
CA LEU A 10 -1.29 12.11 5.21
C LEU A 10 -1.85 13.39 5.82
N GLY A 11 -1.57 14.53 5.21
CA GLY A 11 -1.98 15.82 5.74
C GLY A 11 -0.81 16.59 6.31
N GLU A 12 -1.03 17.86 6.59
CA GLU A 12 0.06 18.75 7.00
C GLU A 12 0.64 18.42 8.37
N SER A 13 -0.16 17.90 9.25
CA SER A 13 0.28 17.62 10.61
C SER A 13 0.56 16.13 10.86
N VAL A 14 0.40 15.31 9.85
CA VAL A 14 0.62 13.86 9.99
C VAL A 14 1.82 13.49 9.14
N THR A 15 2.88 13.04 9.79
CA THR A 15 4.11 12.68 9.11
C THR A 15 4.39 11.19 9.13
N GLU A 16 3.65 10.42 9.91
CA GLU A 16 3.84 8.99 9.97
C GLU A 16 2.53 8.27 10.26
N ALA A 17 2.51 7.00 9.93
CA ALA A 17 1.34 6.17 10.14
C ALA A 17 1.80 4.75 10.49
N THR A 18 0.90 3.98 11.07
CA THR A 18 1.16 2.58 11.34
C THR A 18 0.28 1.75 10.44
N VAL A 19 0.87 0.72 9.83
CA VAL A 19 0.11 -0.19 8.98
C VAL A 19 -0.81 -1.01 9.89
N ALA A 20 -2.11 -0.77 9.77
CA ALA A 20 -3.09 -1.44 10.62
C ALA A 20 -3.44 -2.82 10.07
N THR A 21 -3.76 -2.89 8.80
CA THR A 21 -4.21 -4.14 8.18
C THR A 21 -3.82 -4.18 6.71
N TRP A 22 -3.40 -5.34 6.25
CA TRP A 22 -3.20 -5.62 4.83
C TRP A 22 -4.36 -6.49 4.34
N PHE A 23 -5.02 -6.04 3.28
CA PHE A 23 -6.13 -6.78 2.68
C PHE A 23 -5.67 -7.72 1.58
N LYS A 24 -4.46 -7.54 1.09
CA LYS A 24 -3.86 -8.37 0.05
C LYS A 24 -2.56 -8.97 0.54
N LYS A 25 -2.13 -10.04 -0.10
CA LYS A 25 -0.90 -10.74 0.25
C LYS A 25 -0.01 -10.83 -0.97
N PRO A 26 1.29 -11.05 -0.79
CA PRO A 26 2.16 -11.29 -1.95
C PRO A 26 1.62 -12.44 -2.79
N GLY A 27 1.53 -12.23 -4.08
CA GLY A 27 0.96 -13.19 -5.01
C GLY A 27 -0.51 -12.97 -5.33
N ASP A 28 -1.20 -12.14 -4.57
CA ASP A 28 -2.60 -11.83 -4.86
C ASP A 28 -2.72 -10.89 -6.04
N GLN A 29 -3.76 -11.08 -6.83
CA GLN A 29 -4.07 -10.16 -7.91
C GLN A 29 -4.78 -8.94 -7.36
N VAL A 30 -4.43 -7.78 -7.88
CA VAL A 30 -5.06 -6.52 -7.51
C VAL A 30 -5.52 -5.79 -8.74
N ALA A 31 -6.59 -5.04 -8.61
CA ALA A 31 -7.08 -4.16 -9.68
C ALA A 31 -6.87 -2.72 -9.26
N VAL A 32 -7.01 -1.81 -10.21
CA VAL A 32 -6.95 -0.38 -9.91
C VAL A 32 -8.02 -0.07 -8.87
N ASP A 33 -7.64 0.68 -7.84
CA ASP A 33 -8.50 1.08 -6.73
C ASP A 33 -8.85 -0.04 -5.75
N ASP A 34 -8.32 -1.24 -5.92
CA ASP A 34 -8.49 -2.26 -4.90
C ASP A 34 -7.79 -1.83 -3.63
N MET A 35 -8.44 -2.07 -2.51
CA MET A 35 -7.87 -1.72 -1.22
C MET A 35 -6.70 -2.65 -0.91
N LEU A 36 -5.52 -2.08 -0.74
CA LEU A 36 -4.32 -2.85 -0.40
C LEU A 36 -4.13 -2.95 1.10
N CYS A 37 -4.15 -1.81 1.75
CA CYS A 37 -3.95 -1.78 3.19
C CYS A 37 -4.59 -0.55 3.80
N GLU A 38 -4.64 -0.58 5.11
CA GLU A 38 -5.19 0.51 5.89
C GLU A 38 -4.10 1.02 6.82
N LEU A 39 -3.93 2.31 6.87
CA LEU A 39 -2.95 2.96 7.73
C LEU A 39 -3.67 3.71 8.83
N GLU A 40 -3.15 3.60 10.03
CA GLU A 40 -3.73 4.30 11.17
C GLU A 40 -2.79 5.43 11.59
N THR A 41 -3.34 6.62 11.74
CA THR A 41 -2.58 7.76 12.20
C THR A 41 -3.17 8.24 13.52
N ASP A 42 -2.54 9.24 14.08
CA ASP A 42 -2.97 9.85 15.33
C ASP A 42 -4.38 10.45 15.25
N LYS A 43 -4.80 10.81 14.07
CA LYS A 43 -6.05 11.55 13.86
C LYS A 43 -7.08 10.80 13.06
N VAL A 44 -6.67 10.08 12.02
CA VAL A 44 -7.60 9.44 11.09
C VAL A 44 -7.01 8.13 10.60
N THR A 45 -7.87 7.30 10.06
CA THR A 45 -7.46 6.09 9.35
C THR A 45 -7.41 6.42 7.87
N VAL A 46 -6.33 6.01 7.21
CA VAL A 46 -6.11 6.27 5.78
C VAL A 46 -6.12 4.95 5.04
N GLU A 47 -6.86 4.92 3.95
CA GLU A 47 -6.92 3.73 3.10
C GLU A 47 -5.96 3.90 1.92
N VAL A 48 -5.28 2.82 1.56
CA VAL A 48 -4.32 2.84 0.45
C VAL A 48 -4.84 1.95 -0.66
N PRO A 49 -5.37 2.54 -1.73
CA PRO A 49 -5.83 1.77 -2.88
C PRO A 49 -4.67 1.44 -3.81
N SER A 50 -4.86 0.44 -4.64
CA SER A 50 -3.85 0.08 -5.64
C SER A 50 -3.85 1.11 -6.76
N PRO A 51 -2.69 1.65 -7.14
CA PRO A 51 -2.63 2.59 -8.26
C PRO A 51 -2.71 1.91 -9.62
N VAL A 52 -2.50 0.61 -9.67
CA VAL A 52 -2.47 -0.12 -10.94
C VAL A 52 -3.05 -1.51 -10.74
N ALA A 53 -3.39 -2.16 -11.86
CA ALA A 53 -3.78 -3.56 -11.85
C ALA A 53 -2.53 -4.42 -12.04
N GLY A 54 -2.47 -5.53 -11.33
CA GLY A 54 -1.32 -6.44 -11.44
C GLY A 54 -1.35 -7.48 -10.35
N THR A 55 -0.19 -7.97 -10.00
CA THR A 55 -0.03 -8.93 -8.91
C THR A 55 0.83 -8.30 -7.83
N LEU A 56 0.40 -8.40 -6.59
CA LEU A 56 1.18 -7.88 -5.48
C LEU A 56 2.46 -8.72 -5.36
N ALA A 57 3.59 -8.09 -5.65
CA ALA A 57 4.86 -8.80 -5.70
C ALA A 57 5.48 -8.93 -4.31
N GLU A 58 5.49 -7.86 -3.56
CA GLU A 58 6.19 -7.84 -2.29
C GLU A 58 5.56 -6.80 -1.37
N ILE A 59 5.47 -7.13 -0.10
CA ILE A 59 5.07 -6.18 0.94
C ILE A 59 6.33 -5.76 1.66
N VAL A 60 6.64 -4.47 1.58
CA VAL A 60 7.81 -3.90 2.23
C VAL A 60 7.49 -3.51 3.66
N ALA A 61 6.31 -2.95 3.88
CA ALA A 61 5.85 -2.56 5.22
C ALA A 61 4.70 -3.45 5.64
N ALA A 62 4.98 -4.40 6.51
CA ALA A 62 3.99 -5.36 7.00
C ALA A 62 3.08 -4.72 8.05
N GLU A 63 2.03 -5.45 8.43
CA GLU A 63 1.14 -5.01 9.49
C GLU A 63 1.94 -4.72 10.76
N GLY A 64 1.61 -3.61 11.38
CA GLY A 64 2.30 -3.17 12.59
C GLY A 64 3.51 -2.29 12.33
N ALA A 65 3.94 -2.18 11.09
CA ALA A 65 5.09 -1.33 10.76
C ALA A 65 4.69 0.14 10.79
N THR A 66 5.62 0.97 11.24
CA THR A 66 5.42 2.42 11.19
C THR A 66 6.08 2.95 9.92
N VAL A 67 5.35 3.74 9.18
CA VAL A 67 5.83 4.29 7.91
C VAL A 67 5.66 5.80 7.90
N ASN A 68 6.54 6.48 7.17
CA ASN A 68 6.47 7.92 7.00
C ASN A 68 5.73 8.25 5.70
N ALA A 69 5.36 9.51 5.54
CA ALA A 69 4.78 9.95 4.28
C ALA A 69 5.72 9.60 3.13
N GLU A 70 5.15 9.13 2.05
CA GLU A 70 5.87 8.71 0.84
C GLU A 70 6.78 7.48 1.01
N ALA A 71 6.68 6.80 2.15
CA ALA A 71 7.44 5.57 2.36
C ALA A 71 6.93 4.47 1.44
N LEU A 72 7.82 3.57 1.06
CA LEU A 72 7.46 2.45 0.22
C LEU A 72 6.70 1.42 1.04
N LEU A 73 5.48 1.10 0.61
CA LEU A 73 4.66 0.10 1.29
C LEU A 73 4.79 -1.27 0.66
N ALA A 74 4.74 -1.33 -0.65
CA ALA A 74 4.74 -2.60 -1.38
C ALA A 74 5.10 -2.37 -2.82
N GLN A 75 5.26 -3.45 -3.56
CA GLN A 75 5.49 -3.39 -5.00
C GLN A 75 4.47 -4.27 -5.69
N ILE A 76 3.97 -3.78 -6.81
CA ILE A 76 3.00 -4.49 -7.64
C ILE A 76 3.68 -4.80 -8.97
N ASN A 77 3.60 -6.04 -9.39
CA ASN A 77 4.15 -6.47 -10.67
C ASN A 77 3.08 -6.27 -11.74
N GLU A 78 3.13 -5.13 -12.41
CA GLU A 78 2.18 -4.85 -13.48
C GLU A 78 2.41 -5.77 -14.66
N GLY A 79 1.33 -6.14 -15.30
CA GLY A 79 1.38 -6.95 -16.49
C GLY A 79 1.51 -8.43 -16.22
N ALA A 80 1.91 -8.83 -15.04
CA ALA A 80 2.01 -10.24 -14.70
C ALA A 80 0.66 -10.92 -14.81
N ALA A 81 -0.37 -10.22 -14.39
CA ALA A 81 -1.72 -10.74 -14.45
C ALA A 81 -2.25 -10.83 -15.86
N ALA A 82 -1.66 -10.10 -16.77
CA ALA A 82 -2.10 -10.10 -18.16
C ALA A 82 -1.53 -11.27 -18.95
N SER A 83 -0.55 -11.92 -18.44
CA SER A 83 0.11 -13.03 -19.15
C SER A 83 -0.50 -14.37 -18.84
#